data_4bd37a29f86ef5ce5ec70b0127f9ca17
#
_entry.id   4bd37a29f86ef5ce5ec70b0127f9ca17
#
_cell.length_a   1.000
_cell.length_b   1.000
_cell.length_c   1.000
_cell.angle_alpha   90.00
_cell.angle_beta   90.00
_cell.angle_gamma   90.00
#
_symmetry.space_group_name_H-M   'P 1'
#
loop_
_entity.id
_entity.type
_entity.pdbx_description
1 polymer ?
#
loop_
_entity_poly.entity_id
_entity_poly.type
_entity_poly.pdbx_seq_one_letter_code
_entity_poly.pdbx_strand_id
1 'polypeptide(L)'
;MMGTSKIKLGTIRRMMLAFGTGLLLAGCQLIPDVSGPSTPPPPTSQPGPSTGDSRTPPPIPRDTPLPLPQDEARHRVALLVPTGGENGRVGQSIANATTMALLDTNADNLRITTYDTSDDPRGAARRAIAEGNQLILGPLLGRNVADV
;
A
#
# COMPACT_ATOMS: atom_id res chain seq x y z
N MET A 1 41.81 -4.93 45.60
CA MET A 1 40.98 -6.12 45.89
C MET A 1 39.70 -5.96 45.12
N MET A 2 39.61 -6.62 43.96
CA MET A 2 38.46 -6.53 43.06
C MET A 2 37.57 -7.73 43.30
N GLY A 3 36.36 -7.50 43.80
CA GLY A 3 35.34 -8.53 44.00
C GLY A 3 34.43 -8.66 42.75
N THR A 4 34.70 -9.65 41.92
CA THR A 4 33.81 -9.98 40.78
C THR A 4 32.61 -10.77 41.28
N SER A 5 31.45 -10.11 41.32
CA SER A 5 30.17 -10.75 41.60
C SER A 5 29.72 -11.56 40.37
N LYS A 6 29.85 -12.89 40.44
CA LYS A 6 29.30 -13.83 39.45
C LYS A 6 27.79 -13.95 39.70
N ILE A 7 27.00 -13.17 38.97
CA ILE A 7 25.55 -13.33 38.93
C ILE A 7 25.25 -14.64 38.22
N LYS A 8 24.67 -15.60 38.93
CA LYS A 8 24.30 -16.93 38.40
C LYS A 8 23.16 -16.78 37.41
N LEU A 9 23.50 -16.85 36.15
CA LEU A 9 22.58 -16.77 34.99
C LEU A 9 21.47 -17.85 35.00
N GLY A 10 21.58 -18.86 35.87
CA GLY A 10 20.62 -19.95 36.00
C GLY A 10 19.29 -19.62 36.70
N THR A 11 19.29 -18.56 37.55
CA THR A 11 18.11 -18.25 38.36
C THR A 11 17.08 -17.42 37.60
N ILE A 12 17.52 -16.59 36.64
CA ILE A 12 16.63 -15.75 35.80
C ILE A 12 15.84 -16.59 34.80
N ARG A 13 16.42 -17.72 34.34
CA ARG A 13 15.75 -18.60 33.37
C ARG A 13 14.59 -19.42 33.97
N ARG A 14 14.56 -19.64 35.28
CA ARG A 14 13.49 -20.39 35.96
C ARG A 14 12.31 -19.52 36.38
N MET A 15 12.48 -18.20 36.46
CA MET A 15 11.42 -17.29 36.89
C MET A 15 10.51 -16.81 35.75
N MET A 16 10.95 -16.97 34.48
CA MET A 16 10.13 -16.62 33.31
C MET A 16 9.19 -17.72 32.82
N LEU A 17 9.24 -18.93 33.42
CA LEU A 17 8.41 -20.06 33.00
C LEU A 17 7.11 -20.22 33.78
N ALA A 18 6.85 -19.39 34.78
CA ALA A 18 5.69 -19.50 35.66
C ALA A 18 4.55 -18.50 35.41
N PHE A 19 4.69 -17.58 34.43
CA PHE A 19 3.67 -16.54 34.15
C PHE A 19 2.97 -16.68 32.80
N GLY A 20 3.10 -17.83 32.16
CA GLY A 20 2.62 -18.05 30.78
C GLY A 20 1.35 -18.87 30.62
N THR A 21 0.56 -19.13 31.69
CA THR A 21 -0.63 -20.02 31.53
C THR A 21 -1.86 -19.34 32.12
N GLY A 22 -2.54 -18.53 31.32
CA GLY A 22 -3.83 -17.99 31.78
C GLY A 22 -4.32 -16.77 31.04
N LEU A 23 -4.49 -16.85 29.73
CA LEU A 23 -5.48 -15.98 29.04
C LEU A 23 -5.83 -16.56 27.66
N LEU A 24 -6.54 -17.67 27.67
CA LEU A 24 -7.26 -18.18 26.52
C LEU A 24 -8.76 -17.93 26.76
N LEU A 25 -9.48 -17.58 25.70
CA LEU A 25 -10.91 -17.55 25.49
C LEU A 25 -11.68 -16.28 25.91
N ALA A 26 -11.74 -15.33 24.97
CA ALA A 26 -12.96 -14.63 24.64
C ALA A 26 -12.86 -14.08 23.21
N GLY A 27 -12.81 -14.96 22.23
CA GLY A 27 -13.05 -14.61 20.83
C GLY A 27 -14.55 -14.56 20.59
N CYS A 28 -15.17 -13.41 20.72
CA CYS A 28 -16.52 -13.17 20.22
C CYS A 28 -16.49 -13.25 18.70
N GLN A 29 -16.99 -14.36 18.17
CA GLN A 29 -17.35 -14.51 16.77
C GLN A 29 -18.64 -13.73 16.52
N LEU A 30 -18.54 -12.46 16.21
CA LEU A 30 -19.59 -11.74 15.51
C LEU A 30 -19.33 -11.88 14.02
N ILE A 31 -19.80 -12.98 13.45
CA ILE A 31 -20.00 -13.09 12.02
C ILE A 31 -21.40 -12.53 11.76
N PRO A 32 -21.57 -11.38 11.12
CA PRO A 32 -22.87 -10.99 10.61
C PRO A 32 -23.23 -11.97 9.50
N ASP A 33 -24.38 -12.63 9.66
CA ASP A 33 -25.01 -13.47 8.67
C ASP A 33 -25.30 -12.59 7.43
N VAL A 34 -24.44 -12.67 6.44
CA VAL A 34 -24.68 -12.04 5.14
C VAL A 34 -25.63 -12.98 4.41
N SER A 35 -26.91 -12.81 4.66
CA SER A 35 -27.98 -13.33 3.80
C SER A 35 -27.72 -12.82 2.39
N GLY A 36 -27.44 -13.75 1.47
CA GLY A 36 -27.11 -13.44 0.09
C GLY A 36 -28.17 -12.58 -0.58
N PRO A 37 -27.76 -11.76 -1.53
CA PRO A 37 -28.69 -10.95 -2.29
C PRO A 37 -29.63 -11.87 -3.08
N SER A 38 -30.91 -11.72 -2.81
CA SER A 38 -31.99 -12.34 -3.60
C SER A 38 -31.86 -11.87 -5.03
N THR A 39 -31.60 -12.80 -5.94
CA THR A 39 -31.59 -12.57 -7.38
C THR A 39 -32.95 -12.02 -7.78
N PRO A 40 -33.08 -10.85 -8.40
CA PRO A 40 -34.34 -10.38 -8.96
C PRO A 40 -34.75 -11.31 -10.10
N PRO A 41 -36.06 -11.62 -10.24
CA PRO A 41 -36.56 -12.44 -11.33
C PRO A 41 -36.31 -11.74 -12.67
N PRO A 42 -36.07 -12.50 -13.75
CA PRO A 42 -35.83 -11.91 -15.06
C PRO A 42 -37.08 -11.13 -15.52
N PRO A 43 -36.89 -9.97 -16.19
CA PRO A 43 -38.00 -9.20 -16.69
C PRO A 43 -38.73 -9.99 -17.77
N THR A 44 -40.02 -10.20 -17.55
CA THR A 44 -40.95 -10.79 -18.53
C THR A 44 -41.05 -9.84 -19.71
N SER A 45 -40.62 -10.32 -20.89
CA SER A 45 -40.74 -9.60 -22.16
C SER A 45 -42.21 -9.49 -22.50
N GLN A 46 -42.80 -8.33 -22.33
CA GLN A 46 -44.14 -8.03 -22.81
C GLN A 46 -44.00 -7.47 -24.23
N PRO A 47 -44.61 -8.07 -25.23
CA PRO A 47 -44.62 -7.51 -26.59
C PRO A 47 -45.55 -6.30 -26.62
N GLY A 48 -44.97 -5.11 -26.67
CA GLY A 48 -45.68 -3.89 -26.93
C GLY A 48 -45.85 -3.70 -28.45
N PRO A 49 -46.95 -3.09 -28.92
CA PRO A 49 -47.21 -2.89 -30.34
C PRO A 49 -46.21 -1.92 -30.95
N SER A 50 -45.60 -2.34 -32.02
CA SER A 50 -44.79 -1.49 -32.91
C SER A 50 -45.65 -0.39 -33.54
N THR A 51 -45.50 0.81 -33.05
CA THR A 51 -45.90 2.00 -33.81
C THR A 51 -44.60 2.66 -34.27
N GLY A 52 -44.37 2.58 -35.57
CA GLY A 52 -43.23 3.18 -36.22
C GLY A 52 -43.26 4.69 -36.11
N ASP A 53 -42.29 5.21 -35.39
CA ASP A 53 -41.89 6.60 -35.47
C ASP A 53 -40.37 6.61 -35.56
N SER A 54 -39.87 6.68 -36.80
CA SER A 54 -38.44 6.83 -37.09
C SER A 54 -38.02 8.25 -36.70
N ARG A 55 -37.94 8.48 -35.39
CA ARG A 55 -37.18 9.61 -34.87
C ARG A 55 -35.76 9.15 -34.66
N THR A 56 -34.89 9.53 -35.56
CA THR A 56 -33.44 9.46 -35.36
C THR A 56 -33.13 10.15 -34.04
N PRO A 57 -32.59 9.42 -33.04
CA PRO A 57 -32.22 10.07 -31.81
C PRO A 57 -31.20 11.18 -32.11
N PRO A 58 -31.29 12.34 -31.46
CA PRO A 58 -30.27 13.35 -31.62
C PRO A 58 -28.91 12.75 -31.26
N PRO A 59 -27.83 13.10 -31.99
CA PRO A 59 -26.50 12.57 -31.71
C PRO A 59 -26.17 12.91 -30.25
N ILE A 60 -25.91 11.86 -29.46
CA ILE A 60 -25.41 12.00 -28.08
C ILE A 60 -24.12 12.79 -28.20
N PRO A 61 -23.99 13.93 -27.53
CA PRO A 61 -22.71 14.61 -27.45
C PRO A 61 -21.67 13.59 -27.02
N ARG A 62 -20.69 13.32 -27.87
CA ARG A 62 -19.53 12.52 -27.45
C ARG A 62 -18.84 13.36 -26.39
N ASP A 63 -18.96 12.94 -25.13
CA ASP A 63 -18.16 13.50 -24.06
C ASP A 63 -16.71 13.46 -24.54
N THR A 64 -16.17 14.60 -24.88
CA THR A 64 -14.76 14.73 -25.18
C THR A 64 -14.05 14.23 -23.94
N PRO A 65 -13.20 13.16 -24.05
CA PRO A 65 -12.48 12.68 -22.87
C PRO A 65 -11.78 13.86 -22.24
N LEU A 66 -12.13 14.17 -20.99
CA LEU A 66 -11.37 15.14 -20.22
C LEU A 66 -9.92 14.70 -20.24
N PRO A 67 -8.96 15.55 -20.62
CA PRO A 67 -7.56 15.18 -20.58
C PRO A 67 -7.25 14.72 -19.16
N LEU A 68 -6.62 13.55 -19.06
CA LEU A 68 -6.15 13.03 -17.78
C LEU A 68 -5.29 14.11 -17.12
N PRO A 69 -5.41 14.32 -15.81
CA PRO A 69 -4.61 15.29 -15.09
C PRO A 69 -3.14 15.08 -15.44
N GLN A 70 -2.52 16.08 -16.03
CA GLN A 70 -1.10 15.99 -16.38
C GLN A 70 -0.28 16.10 -15.09
N ASP A 71 0.63 15.15 -14.89
CA ASP A 71 1.49 15.06 -13.71
C ASP A 71 2.52 16.20 -13.59
N GLU A 72 2.55 17.10 -14.56
CA GLU A 72 3.50 18.22 -14.61
C GLU A 72 3.35 19.23 -13.46
N ALA A 73 2.17 19.29 -12.87
CA ALA A 73 1.89 20.16 -11.72
C ALA A 73 2.27 19.54 -10.37
N ARG A 74 2.71 18.27 -10.35
CA ARG A 74 3.03 17.56 -9.12
C ARG A 74 4.53 17.48 -8.88
N HIS A 75 4.92 17.72 -7.64
CA HIS A 75 6.27 17.44 -7.19
C HIS A 75 6.49 15.93 -7.12
N ARG A 76 7.42 15.42 -7.92
CA ARG A 76 7.74 14.00 -8.00
C ARG A 76 8.83 13.64 -7.01
N VAL A 77 8.54 12.67 -6.16
CA VAL A 77 9.45 12.16 -5.14
C VAL A 77 9.64 10.66 -5.34
N ALA A 78 10.87 10.22 -5.36
CA ALA A 78 11.23 8.80 -5.38
C ALA A 78 11.50 8.30 -3.96
N LEU A 79 10.89 7.20 -3.58
CA LEU A 79 11.19 6.47 -2.34
C LEU A 79 12.01 5.22 -2.68
N LEU A 80 13.27 5.17 -2.26
CA LEU A 80 14.19 4.07 -2.51
C LEU A 80 14.24 3.12 -1.31
N VAL A 81 13.54 2.01 -1.39
CA VAL A 81 13.46 1.01 -0.31
C VAL A 81 13.53 -0.42 -0.89
N PRO A 82 14.11 -1.39 -0.19
CA PRO A 82 14.03 -2.78 -0.62
C PRO A 82 12.59 -3.29 -0.43
N THR A 83 12.01 -3.86 -1.48
CA THR A 83 10.68 -4.49 -1.40
C THR A 83 10.74 -6.01 -1.35
N GLY A 84 11.92 -6.57 -1.55
CA GLY A 84 12.24 -7.99 -1.47
C GLY A 84 13.41 -8.31 -0.55
N GLY A 85 13.76 -9.60 -0.45
CA GLY A 85 14.88 -10.08 0.35
C GLY A 85 14.71 -9.90 1.85
N GLU A 86 15.82 -9.93 2.58
CA GLU A 86 15.87 -9.89 4.05
C GLU A 86 15.19 -8.63 4.64
N ASN A 87 15.38 -7.49 3.99
CA ASN A 87 14.85 -6.20 4.46
C ASN A 87 13.54 -5.80 3.78
N GLY A 88 12.99 -6.65 2.92
CA GLY A 88 11.79 -6.36 2.13
C GLY A 88 10.58 -6.00 2.99
N ARG A 89 10.38 -6.69 4.12
CA ARG A 89 9.27 -6.41 5.04
C ARG A 89 9.34 -5.01 5.63
N VAL A 90 10.54 -4.54 5.97
CA VAL A 90 10.75 -3.19 6.50
C VAL A 90 10.51 -2.16 5.40
N GLY A 91 11.05 -2.38 4.21
CA GLY A 91 10.85 -1.49 3.07
C GLY A 91 9.38 -1.36 2.67
N GLN A 92 8.64 -2.47 2.62
CA GLN A 92 7.20 -2.46 2.37
C GLN A 92 6.41 -1.71 3.45
N SER A 93 6.79 -1.87 4.72
CA SER A 93 6.15 -1.13 5.82
C SER A 93 6.36 0.38 5.67
N ILE A 94 7.56 0.81 5.26
CA ILE A 94 7.86 2.22 5.01
C ILE A 94 7.07 2.73 3.80
N ALA A 95 7.01 1.98 2.70
CA ALA A 95 6.24 2.35 1.53
C ALA A 95 4.74 2.51 1.84
N ASN A 96 4.16 1.58 2.62
CA ASN A 96 2.78 1.65 3.07
C ASN A 96 2.54 2.88 3.97
N ALA A 97 3.43 3.11 4.94
CA ALA A 97 3.33 4.28 5.82
C ALA A 97 3.41 5.59 5.04
N THR A 98 4.30 5.66 4.05
CA THR A 98 4.44 6.83 3.15
C THR A 98 3.16 7.07 2.35
N THR A 99 2.54 6.00 1.82
CA THR A 99 1.26 6.09 1.12
C THR A 99 0.14 6.57 2.04
N MET A 100 0.06 6.04 3.25
CA MET A 100 -0.93 6.47 4.24
C MET A 100 -0.74 7.94 4.61
N ALA A 101 0.50 8.38 4.87
CA ALA A 101 0.80 9.77 5.17
C ALA A 101 0.43 10.71 4.01
N LEU A 102 0.65 10.29 2.76
CA LEU A 102 0.24 11.05 1.58
C LEU A 102 -1.29 11.22 1.50
N LEU A 103 -2.03 10.15 1.81
CA LEU A 103 -3.49 10.19 1.84
C LEU A 103 -4.01 11.05 2.99
N ASP A 104 -3.42 10.97 4.18
CA ASP A 104 -3.82 11.75 5.35
C ASP A 104 -3.58 13.25 5.15
N THR A 105 -2.49 13.62 4.49
CA THR A 105 -2.18 15.03 4.19
C THR A 105 -3.01 15.61 3.06
N ASN A 106 -3.68 14.75 2.27
CA ASN A 106 -4.42 15.14 1.07
C ASN A 106 -3.62 16.07 0.14
N ALA A 107 -2.31 15.79 0.02
CA ALA A 107 -1.38 16.59 -0.78
C ALA A 107 -1.51 16.22 -2.28
N ASP A 108 -2.42 16.88 -2.96
CA ASP A 108 -2.70 16.67 -4.40
C ASP A 108 -1.59 17.17 -5.33
N ASN A 109 -0.70 18.02 -4.81
CA ASN A 109 0.49 18.51 -5.51
C ASN A 109 1.74 17.62 -5.33
N LEU A 110 1.63 16.48 -4.64
CA LEU A 110 2.75 15.58 -4.37
C LEU A 110 2.49 14.19 -4.98
N ARG A 111 3.50 13.62 -5.61
CA ARG A 111 3.50 12.24 -6.09
C ARG A 111 4.72 11.51 -5.55
N ILE A 112 4.50 10.40 -4.84
CA ILE A 112 5.59 9.56 -4.35
C ILE A 112 5.56 8.23 -5.10
N THR A 113 6.69 7.85 -5.70
CA THR A 113 6.86 6.58 -6.40
C THR A 113 7.91 5.74 -5.69
N THR A 114 7.57 4.49 -5.38
CA THR A 114 8.50 3.56 -4.73
C THR A 114 9.34 2.82 -5.76
N TYR A 115 10.65 2.78 -5.54
CA TYR A 115 11.62 2.05 -6.34
C TYR A 115 12.31 0.98 -5.50
N ASP A 116 12.31 -0.24 -5.99
CA ASP A 116 12.92 -1.38 -5.31
C ASP A 116 14.44 -1.32 -5.39
N THR A 117 15.08 -1.36 -4.22
CA THR A 117 16.53 -1.39 -4.06
C THR A 117 17.07 -2.73 -3.56
N SER A 118 16.29 -3.80 -3.65
CA SER A 118 16.68 -5.12 -3.14
C SER A 118 17.93 -5.66 -3.81
N ASP A 119 17.97 -5.61 -5.15
CA ASP A 119 19.03 -6.22 -5.97
C ASP A 119 19.94 -5.15 -6.61
N ASP A 120 19.37 -4.04 -7.08
CA ASP A 120 20.11 -3.01 -7.82
C ASP A 120 19.74 -1.59 -7.33
N PRO A 121 20.32 -1.12 -6.23
CA PRO A 121 20.09 0.23 -5.71
C PRO A 121 20.45 1.33 -6.70
N ARG A 122 21.57 1.14 -7.41
CA ARG A 122 22.05 2.12 -8.41
C ARG A 122 21.12 2.23 -9.62
N GLY A 123 20.64 1.10 -10.12
CA GLY A 123 19.65 1.09 -11.20
C GLY A 123 18.32 1.68 -10.77
N ALA A 124 17.90 1.45 -9.54
CA ALA A 124 16.70 2.07 -8.98
C ALA A 124 16.79 3.60 -8.95
N ALA A 125 17.92 4.13 -8.47
CA ALA A 125 18.16 5.57 -8.45
C ALA A 125 18.21 6.18 -9.87
N ARG A 126 18.88 5.52 -10.80
CA ARG A 126 18.93 5.98 -12.21
C ARG A 126 17.55 6.03 -12.85
N ARG A 127 16.71 5.01 -12.61
CA ARG A 127 15.32 5.02 -13.10
C ARG A 127 14.53 6.16 -12.48
N ALA A 128 14.66 6.36 -11.17
CA ALA A 128 13.99 7.45 -10.47
C ALA A 128 14.34 8.82 -11.09
N ILE A 129 15.62 9.07 -11.37
CA ILE A 129 16.08 10.30 -12.00
C ILE A 129 15.56 10.41 -13.44
N ALA A 130 15.68 9.35 -14.23
CA ALA A 130 15.22 9.32 -15.62
C ALA A 130 13.72 9.57 -15.77
N GLU A 131 12.94 9.15 -14.79
CA GLU A 131 11.48 9.37 -14.72
C GLU A 131 11.12 10.78 -14.21
N GLY A 132 12.10 11.64 -13.95
CA GLY A 132 11.89 13.03 -13.60
C GLY A 132 11.51 13.27 -12.13
N ASN A 133 11.91 12.38 -11.23
CA ASN A 133 11.76 12.64 -9.80
C ASN A 133 12.72 13.76 -9.37
N GLN A 134 12.21 14.71 -8.62
CA GLN A 134 12.91 15.92 -8.18
C GLN A 134 13.59 15.73 -6.82
N LEU A 135 13.13 14.76 -6.05
CA LEU A 135 13.65 14.42 -4.72
C LEU A 135 13.76 12.91 -4.59
N ILE A 136 14.82 12.45 -3.95
CA ILE A 136 15.03 11.05 -3.61
C ILE A 136 15.04 10.91 -2.09
N LEU A 137 14.16 10.05 -1.57
CA LEU A 137 14.11 9.63 -0.17
C LEU A 137 14.73 8.24 -0.03
N GLY A 138 15.80 8.13 0.71
CA GLY A 138 16.56 6.89 0.85
C GLY A 138 17.97 6.97 0.25
N PRO A 139 18.63 5.84 0.06
CA PRO A 139 18.18 4.45 0.26
C PRO A 139 18.03 4.08 1.75
N LEU A 140 17.17 3.09 2.05
CA LEU A 140 16.97 2.63 3.43
C LEU A 140 18.25 2.05 4.04
N LEU A 141 19.02 1.33 3.26
CA LEU A 141 20.23 0.66 3.74
C LEU A 141 21.45 1.56 3.55
N GLY A 142 22.13 1.89 4.67
CA GLY A 142 23.31 2.75 4.66
C GLY A 142 24.43 2.29 3.74
N ARG A 143 24.60 0.96 3.55
CA ARG A 143 25.57 0.41 2.60
C ARG A 143 25.32 0.78 1.14
N ASN A 144 24.10 1.13 0.80
CA ASN A 144 23.70 1.49 -0.55
C ASN A 144 23.82 3.00 -0.84
N VAL A 145 24.18 3.82 0.15
CA VAL A 145 24.27 5.28 -0.02
C VAL A 145 25.32 5.68 -1.04
N ALA A 146 26.43 4.94 -1.12
CA ALA A 146 27.47 5.21 -2.11
C ALA A 146 27.10 4.79 -3.54
N ASP A 147 26.00 4.05 -3.71
CA ASP A 147 25.55 3.53 -5.00
C ASP A 147 24.48 4.40 -5.67
N VAL A 148 23.88 5.35 -4.97
CA VAL A 148 22.75 6.16 -5.45
C VAL A 148 23.07 7.67 -5.61
#